data_724733d331e16467e86d1d08c6183a7c
#
_entry.id   724733d331e16467e86d1d08c6183a7c
#
_cell.length_a   1.000
_cell.length_b   1.000
_cell.length_c   1.000
_cell.angle_alpha   90.00
_cell.angle_beta   90.00
_cell.angle_gamma   90.00
#
_symmetry.space_group_name_H-M   'P 1'
#
loop_
_entity.id
_entity.type
_entity.pdbx_description
1 polymer ?
#
loop_
_entity_poly.entity_id
_entity_poly.type
_entity_poly.pdbx_seq_one_letter_code
_entity_poly.pdbx_strand_id
1 'polypeptide(L)'
;MFTHIPLTKEDYLKMSRLRIAINGFGRIGRTFTRVAQNYPEIEIIAINDLAEAPNLAHLLKYDSVHGRFNGVVDSLQNEIIIDGTPVKVFNEKDPSRLPWREMKIDYVIEATGHFKSRKQAQKRERRSQTPQQQILSKAKPGLTKHVNLSESARFG
;
A
#
# COMPACT_ATOMS: atom_id res chain seq x y z
N MET A 1 28.75 -8.04 -29.15
CA MET A 1 29.50 -7.74 -27.91
C MET A 1 28.54 -7.02 -26.97
N PHE A 2 27.97 -7.70 -25.98
CA PHE A 2 27.08 -7.09 -25.00
C PHE A 2 27.95 -6.44 -23.92
N THR A 3 28.02 -5.13 -23.89
CA THR A 3 28.66 -4.39 -22.82
C THR A 3 27.78 -4.56 -21.55
N HIS A 4 28.27 -5.35 -20.62
CA HIS A 4 27.67 -5.48 -19.30
C HIS A 4 27.92 -4.17 -18.55
N ILE A 5 26.89 -3.30 -18.49
CA ILE A 5 26.93 -2.10 -17.65
C ILE A 5 26.70 -2.59 -16.21
N PRO A 6 27.68 -2.46 -15.31
CA PRO A 6 27.47 -2.88 -13.93
C PRO A 6 26.39 -1.99 -13.29
N LEU A 7 25.38 -2.62 -12.69
CA LEU A 7 24.35 -1.94 -11.95
C LEU A 7 24.97 -1.18 -10.76
N THR A 8 24.60 0.07 -10.62
CA THR A 8 24.97 0.85 -9.45
C THR A 8 24.25 0.36 -8.19
N LYS A 9 24.73 0.72 -7.01
CA LYS A 9 24.03 0.45 -5.76
C LYS A 9 22.60 1.01 -5.76
N GLU A 10 22.39 2.16 -6.41
CA GLU A 10 21.08 2.79 -6.59
C GLU A 10 20.17 1.98 -7.51
N ASP A 11 20.72 1.43 -8.62
CA ASP A 11 19.97 0.57 -9.51
C ASP A 11 19.53 -0.72 -8.79
N TYR A 12 20.44 -1.29 -7.98
CA TYR A 12 20.13 -2.49 -7.19
C TYR A 12 19.04 -2.22 -6.15
N LEU A 13 19.12 -1.10 -5.43
CA LEU A 13 18.09 -0.67 -4.48
C LEU A 13 16.75 -0.41 -5.17
N LYS A 14 16.77 0.16 -6.38
CA LYS A 14 15.55 0.42 -7.15
C LYS A 14 14.89 -0.86 -7.66
N MET A 15 15.68 -1.89 -7.98
CA MET A 15 15.19 -3.21 -8.40
C MET A 15 14.67 -4.06 -7.23
N SER A 16 15.09 -3.78 -6.01
CA SER A 16 14.74 -4.55 -4.80
C SER A 16 13.69 -3.89 -3.91
N ARG A 17 13.11 -2.74 -4.32
CA ARG A 17 12.08 -2.07 -3.52
C ARG A 17 10.82 -2.90 -3.42
N LEU A 18 10.32 -3.03 -2.20
CA LEU A 18 9.03 -3.63 -1.92
C LEU A 18 7.92 -2.67 -2.34
N ARG A 19 7.13 -3.08 -3.31
CA ARG A 19 6.03 -2.31 -3.87
C ARG A 19 4.77 -2.54 -3.04
N ILE A 20 4.34 -1.52 -2.35
CA ILE A 20 3.25 -1.60 -1.36
C ILE A 20 2.05 -0.80 -1.82
N ALA A 21 0.86 -1.39 -1.66
CA ALA A 21 -0.40 -0.68 -1.70
C ALA A 21 -1.03 -0.62 -0.30
N ILE A 22 -1.80 0.43 -0.04
CA ILE A 22 -2.51 0.63 1.22
C ILE A 22 -4.01 0.63 0.93
N ASN A 23 -4.74 -0.29 1.54
CA ASN A 23 -6.20 -0.31 1.49
C ASN A 23 -6.75 0.29 2.79
N GLY A 24 -7.31 1.49 2.69
CA GLY A 24 -7.72 2.33 3.82
C GLY A 24 -6.64 3.32 4.25
N PHE A 25 -6.86 4.61 4.00
CA PHE A 25 -5.92 5.67 4.34
C PHE A 25 -6.34 6.46 5.59
N GLY A 26 -6.90 5.73 6.55
CA GLY A 26 -7.20 6.23 7.88
C GLY A 26 -5.94 6.47 8.72
N ARG A 27 -6.09 6.48 10.03
CA ARG A 27 -4.96 6.71 10.97
C ARG A 27 -3.82 5.72 10.74
N ILE A 28 -4.11 4.43 10.64
CA ILE A 28 -3.10 3.37 10.49
C ILE A 28 -2.39 3.49 9.15
N GLY A 29 -3.12 3.65 8.03
CA GLY A 29 -2.52 3.81 6.71
C GLY A 29 -1.60 5.02 6.62
N ARG A 30 -2.00 6.16 7.20
CA ARG A 30 -1.17 7.36 7.25
C ARG A 30 0.06 7.20 8.14
N THR A 31 -0.09 6.55 9.30
CA THR A 31 1.05 6.25 10.16
C THR A 31 2.06 5.35 9.46
N PHE A 32 1.57 4.29 8.79
CA PHE A 32 2.44 3.43 7.98
C PHE A 32 3.18 4.23 6.91
N THR A 33 2.49 5.12 6.19
CA THR A 33 3.10 5.97 5.16
C THR A 33 4.22 6.83 5.74
N ARG A 34 4.01 7.44 6.92
CA ARG A 34 5.02 8.25 7.60
C ARG A 34 6.25 7.43 8.01
N VAL A 35 6.04 6.23 8.52
CA VAL A 35 7.14 5.34 8.92
C VAL A 35 7.91 4.85 7.68
N ALA A 36 7.19 4.50 6.60
CA ALA A 36 7.78 3.99 5.37
C ALA A 36 8.79 4.96 4.73
N GLN A 37 8.65 6.28 4.95
CA GLN A 37 9.61 7.27 4.43
C GLN A 37 11.04 7.07 4.99
N ASN A 38 11.20 6.39 6.11
CA ASN A 38 12.50 6.10 6.70
C ASN A 38 13.15 4.83 6.12
N TYR A 39 12.46 4.12 5.23
CA TYR A 39 12.89 2.83 4.67
C TYR A 39 12.97 2.91 3.15
N PRO A 40 14.15 3.17 2.57
CA PRO A 40 14.32 3.34 1.13
C PRO A 40 13.97 2.09 0.30
N GLU A 41 13.94 0.93 0.94
CA GLU A 41 13.51 -0.34 0.35
C GLU A 41 11.98 -0.48 0.22
N ILE A 42 11.20 0.42 0.83
CA ILE A 42 9.73 0.44 0.74
C ILE A 42 9.29 1.53 -0.22
N GLU A 43 8.47 1.16 -1.18
CA GLU A 43 7.86 2.09 -2.13
C GLU A 43 6.34 1.97 -2.07
N ILE A 44 5.66 3.04 -1.65
CA ILE A 44 4.20 3.09 -1.68
C ILE A 44 3.77 3.48 -3.09
N ILE A 45 3.08 2.57 -3.76
CA ILE A 45 2.68 2.71 -5.16
C ILE A 45 1.25 3.23 -5.28
N ALA A 46 0.37 2.77 -4.39
CA ALA A 46 -1.04 3.10 -4.47
C ALA A 46 -1.73 3.09 -3.11
N ILE A 47 -2.80 3.85 -3.04
CA ILE A 47 -3.72 3.93 -1.91
C ILE A 47 -5.12 3.69 -2.45
N ASN A 48 -5.93 2.93 -1.72
CA ASN A 48 -7.36 2.85 -1.94
C ASN A 48 -8.08 3.40 -0.72
N ASP A 49 -8.94 4.38 -0.92
CA ASP A 49 -9.82 4.95 0.10
C ASP A 49 -11.06 5.54 -0.55
N LEU A 50 -12.14 5.74 0.18
CA LEU A 50 -13.37 6.34 -0.37
C LEU A 50 -13.28 7.87 -0.50
N ALA A 51 -12.32 8.49 0.17
CA ALA A 51 -12.05 9.91 0.07
C ALA A 51 -11.18 10.23 -1.15
N GLU A 52 -11.31 11.44 -1.67
CA GLU A 52 -10.55 11.92 -2.82
C GLU A 52 -9.10 12.27 -2.45
N ALA A 53 -8.19 12.23 -3.43
CA ALA A 53 -6.77 12.46 -3.25
C ALA A 53 -6.42 13.78 -2.54
N PRO A 54 -7.05 14.93 -2.83
CA PRO A 54 -6.77 16.17 -2.10
C PRO A 54 -7.07 16.09 -0.60
N ASN A 55 -8.17 15.41 -0.23
CA ASN A 55 -8.53 15.23 1.17
C ASN A 55 -7.54 14.32 1.89
N LEU A 56 -7.14 13.24 1.23
CA LEU A 56 -6.16 12.29 1.78
C LEU A 56 -4.77 12.95 1.93
N ALA A 57 -4.35 13.76 0.96
CA ALA A 57 -3.11 14.52 1.03
C ALA A 57 -3.14 15.51 2.20
N HIS A 58 -4.25 16.23 2.38
CA HIS A 58 -4.42 17.13 3.52
C HIS A 58 -4.30 16.39 4.86
N LEU A 59 -4.98 15.24 5.01
CA LEU A 59 -4.94 14.42 6.20
C LEU A 59 -3.54 13.83 6.46
N LEU A 60 -2.77 13.52 5.42
CA LEU A 60 -1.38 13.09 5.57
C LEU A 60 -0.48 14.24 6.03
N LYS A 61 -0.68 15.42 5.44
CA LYS A 61 0.11 16.63 5.72
C LYS A 61 -0.08 17.12 7.15
N TYR A 62 -1.33 17.08 7.64
CA TYR A 62 -1.72 17.62 8.94
C TYR A 62 -2.38 16.54 9.78
N ASP A 63 -1.62 15.90 10.65
CA ASP A 63 -2.13 14.88 11.57
C ASP A 63 -2.22 15.45 12.99
N SER A 64 -3.36 15.25 13.67
CA SER A 64 -3.58 15.78 15.02
C SER A 64 -2.76 15.08 16.10
N VAL A 65 -2.29 13.87 15.84
CA VAL A 65 -1.50 13.05 16.79
C VAL A 65 -0.01 13.12 16.48
N HIS A 66 0.34 12.96 15.19
CA HIS A 66 1.74 12.90 14.74
C HIS A 66 2.28 14.24 14.25
N GLY A 67 1.45 15.28 14.27
CA GLY A 67 1.82 16.60 13.78
C GLY A 67 1.96 16.69 12.27
N ARG A 68 2.68 17.74 11.83
CA ARG A 68 2.90 17.97 10.40
C ARG A 68 3.81 16.89 9.80
N PHE A 69 3.51 16.47 8.58
CA PHE A 69 4.36 15.55 7.82
C PHE A 69 5.75 16.17 7.59
N ASN A 70 6.80 15.40 7.83
CA ASN A 70 8.16 15.84 7.59
C ASN A 70 8.54 15.58 6.12
N GLY A 71 8.15 16.47 5.25
CA GLY A 71 8.34 16.38 3.81
C GLY A 71 7.28 17.20 3.07
N VAL A 72 7.29 17.10 1.75
CA VAL A 72 6.36 17.79 0.86
C VAL A 72 5.24 16.84 0.48
N VAL A 73 4.00 17.25 0.74
CA VAL A 73 2.80 16.51 0.31
C VAL A 73 1.93 17.45 -0.53
N ASP A 74 1.60 16.98 -1.72
CA ASP A 74 0.70 17.65 -2.65
C ASP A 74 -0.28 16.64 -3.26
N SER A 75 -1.20 17.07 -4.11
CA SER A 75 -2.15 16.21 -4.80
C SER A 75 -2.41 16.69 -6.21
N LEU A 76 -2.57 15.76 -7.12
CA LEU A 76 -2.93 16.01 -8.51
C LEU A 76 -3.95 14.98 -8.97
N GLN A 77 -5.19 15.43 -9.25
CA GLN A 77 -6.29 14.54 -9.66
C GLN A 77 -6.45 13.32 -8.72
N ASN A 78 -6.07 12.14 -9.20
CA ASN A 78 -6.19 10.86 -8.49
C ASN A 78 -4.83 10.38 -7.93
N GLU A 79 -3.96 11.31 -7.58
CA GLU A 79 -2.63 11.00 -7.04
C GLU A 79 -2.31 11.89 -5.84
N ILE A 80 -1.60 11.33 -4.88
CA ILE A 80 -0.92 12.10 -3.82
C ILE A 80 0.56 12.12 -4.19
N ILE A 81 1.16 13.30 -4.17
CA ILE A 81 2.59 13.47 -4.42
C ILE A 81 3.30 13.57 -3.07
N ILE A 82 4.15 12.63 -2.77
CA ILE A 82 4.92 12.58 -1.52
C ILE A 82 6.39 12.73 -1.87
N ASP A 83 7.01 13.82 -1.47
CA ASP A 83 8.42 14.15 -1.79
C ASP A 83 8.75 13.98 -3.28
N GLY A 84 7.83 14.44 -4.14
CA GLY A 84 7.95 14.34 -5.59
C GLY A 84 7.57 12.98 -6.19
N THR A 85 7.28 11.98 -5.37
CA THR A 85 6.87 10.65 -5.84
C THR A 85 5.36 10.55 -5.93
N PRO A 86 4.77 10.24 -7.10
CA PRO A 86 3.33 10.08 -7.25
C PRO A 86 2.87 8.73 -6.67
N VAL A 87 1.83 8.78 -5.85
CA VAL A 87 1.13 7.63 -5.27
C VAL A 87 -0.30 7.64 -5.80
N LYS A 88 -0.68 6.61 -6.53
CA LYS A 88 -2.00 6.54 -7.17
C LYS A 88 -3.12 6.34 -6.14
N VAL A 89 -4.23 7.06 -6.30
CA VAL A 89 -5.40 6.95 -5.42
C VAL A 89 -6.55 6.28 -6.18
N PHE A 90 -7.10 5.23 -5.58
CA PHE A 90 -8.31 4.54 -6.01
C PHE A 90 -9.43 4.80 -5.02
N ASN A 91 -10.67 4.84 -5.52
CA ASN A 91 -11.88 5.01 -4.70
C ASN A 91 -12.81 3.80 -4.86
N GLU A 92 -12.25 2.59 -4.78
CA GLU A 92 -12.98 1.35 -5.02
C GLU A 92 -13.47 0.74 -3.70
N LYS A 93 -14.77 0.48 -3.65
CA LYS A 93 -15.43 -0.15 -2.49
C LYS A 93 -15.16 -1.64 -2.38
N ASP A 94 -14.99 -2.30 -3.53
CA ASP A 94 -14.69 -3.72 -3.60
C ASP A 94 -13.21 -3.94 -3.86
N PRO A 95 -12.43 -4.36 -2.84
CA PRO A 95 -11.00 -4.56 -2.98
C PRO A 95 -10.60 -5.58 -4.06
N SER A 96 -11.54 -6.45 -4.48
CA SER A 96 -11.27 -7.45 -5.53
C SER A 96 -11.13 -6.84 -6.92
N ARG A 97 -11.58 -5.60 -7.11
CA ARG A 97 -11.50 -4.85 -8.37
C ARG A 97 -10.24 -4.02 -8.50
N LEU A 98 -9.43 -3.95 -7.44
CA LEU A 98 -8.21 -3.15 -7.44
C LEU A 98 -7.11 -3.83 -8.29
N PRO A 99 -6.41 -3.08 -9.16
CA PRO A 99 -5.47 -3.64 -10.13
C PRO A 99 -4.08 -3.91 -9.50
N TRP A 100 -4.04 -4.51 -8.31
CA TRP A 100 -2.79 -4.73 -7.58
C TRP A 100 -1.79 -5.59 -8.35
N ARG A 101 -2.29 -6.57 -9.11
CA ARG A 101 -1.46 -7.47 -9.90
C ARG A 101 -0.82 -6.74 -11.08
N GLU A 102 -1.61 -5.95 -11.83
CA GLU A 102 -1.13 -5.17 -12.99
C GLU A 102 -0.11 -4.13 -12.54
N MET A 103 -0.29 -3.60 -11.33
CA MET A 103 0.63 -2.64 -10.71
C MET A 103 1.84 -3.30 -10.06
N LYS A 104 1.98 -4.63 -10.12
CA LYS A 104 3.08 -5.41 -9.51
C LYS A 104 3.25 -5.09 -8.03
N ILE A 105 2.15 -5.06 -7.29
CA ILE A 105 2.16 -4.86 -5.85
C ILE A 105 2.60 -6.15 -5.15
N ASP A 106 3.62 -6.06 -4.29
CA ASP A 106 4.12 -7.19 -3.51
C ASP A 106 3.26 -7.43 -2.26
N TYR A 107 2.90 -6.34 -1.58
CA TYR A 107 2.11 -6.37 -0.35
C TYR A 107 1.00 -5.34 -0.36
N VAL A 108 -0.16 -5.72 0.16
CA VAL A 108 -1.26 -4.82 0.47
C VAL A 108 -1.39 -4.68 1.98
N ILE A 109 -1.28 -3.45 2.46
CA ILE A 109 -1.53 -3.11 3.86
C ILE A 109 -3.02 -2.89 4.03
N GLU A 110 -3.69 -3.77 4.76
CA GLU A 110 -5.11 -3.65 5.07
C GLU A 110 -5.29 -2.76 6.31
N ALA A 111 -5.82 -1.57 6.13
CA ALA A 111 -5.97 -0.55 7.16
C ALA A 111 -7.38 0.09 7.18
N THR A 112 -8.40 -0.55 6.55
CA THR A 112 -9.78 -0.04 6.53
C THR A 112 -10.48 -0.13 7.88
N GLY A 113 -9.97 -0.94 8.83
CA GLY A 113 -10.62 -1.22 10.10
C GLY A 113 -11.86 -2.12 10.01
N HIS A 114 -12.26 -2.55 8.81
CA HIS A 114 -13.42 -3.42 8.62
C HIS A 114 -13.20 -4.85 9.12
N PHE A 115 -11.94 -5.26 9.32
CA PHE A 115 -11.58 -6.57 9.85
C PHE A 115 -11.38 -6.49 11.36
N LYS A 116 -12.48 -6.42 12.10
CA LYS A 116 -12.46 -6.28 13.58
C LYS A 116 -12.18 -7.58 14.34
N SER A 117 -12.08 -8.74 13.67
CA SER A 117 -11.69 -10.00 14.30
C SER A 117 -11.05 -10.98 13.32
N ARG A 118 -10.08 -11.75 13.83
CA ARG A 118 -9.41 -12.86 13.12
C ARG A 118 -10.41 -13.88 12.54
N LYS A 119 -11.55 -14.09 13.21
CA LYS A 119 -12.64 -14.96 12.74
C LYS A 119 -13.35 -14.43 11.51
N GLN A 120 -13.46 -13.10 11.36
CA GLN A 120 -14.07 -12.48 10.17
C GLN A 120 -13.10 -12.49 8.98
N ALA A 121 -11.81 -12.28 9.23
CA ALA A 121 -10.77 -12.42 8.21
C ALA A 121 -10.70 -13.85 7.68
N GLN A 122 -10.66 -14.85 8.56
CA GLN A 122 -10.68 -16.28 8.17
C GLN A 122 -11.96 -16.69 7.45
N LYS A 123 -13.13 -16.14 7.80
CA LYS A 123 -14.40 -16.42 7.13
C LYS A 123 -14.42 -15.83 5.71
N ARG A 124 -13.73 -14.74 5.47
CA ARG A 124 -13.54 -14.17 4.13
C ARG A 124 -12.48 -14.91 3.33
N GLU A 125 -11.37 -15.31 3.91
CA GLU A 125 -10.40 -16.21 3.25
C GLU A 125 -11.07 -17.49 2.76
N ARG A 126 -11.94 -18.11 3.56
CA ARG A 126 -12.72 -19.29 3.15
C ARG A 126 -13.79 -19.00 2.10
N ARG A 127 -14.37 -17.79 2.08
CA ARG A 127 -15.35 -17.36 1.06
C ARG A 127 -14.72 -16.81 -0.20
N SER A 128 -13.53 -16.24 -0.12
CA SER A 128 -12.74 -15.73 -1.23
C SER A 128 -11.84 -16.80 -1.87
N GLN A 129 -11.95 -18.06 -1.48
CA GLN A 129 -11.54 -19.20 -2.31
C GLN A 129 -12.51 -19.35 -3.50
N THR A 130 -12.76 -18.25 -4.17
CA THR A 130 -13.36 -18.24 -5.51
C THR A 130 -12.33 -18.78 -6.50
N PRO A 131 -12.78 -19.26 -7.67
CA PRO A 131 -11.88 -19.78 -8.72
C PRO A 131 -10.70 -18.88 -9.06
N GLN A 132 -10.82 -17.57 -8.85
CA GLN A 132 -9.75 -16.58 -9.05
C GLN A 132 -8.60 -16.71 -8.06
N GLN A 133 -8.85 -17.10 -6.80
CA GLN A 133 -7.78 -17.35 -5.83
C GLN A 133 -7.09 -18.71 -6.05
N GLN A 134 -7.79 -19.69 -6.57
CA GLN A 134 -7.17 -20.94 -7.02
C GLN A 134 -6.23 -20.69 -8.22
N ILE A 135 -6.53 -19.72 -9.07
CA ILE A 135 -5.63 -19.28 -10.14
C ILE A 135 -4.44 -18.53 -9.56
N LEU A 136 -4.62 -17.71 -8.51
CA LEU A 136 -3.57 -16.97 -7.83
C LEU A 136 -2.64 -17.87 -7.02
N SER A 137 -3.13 -18.96 -6.42
CA SER A 137 -2.30 -19.95 -5.69
C SER A 137 -1.44 -20.81 -6.61
N LYS A 138 -1.78 -20.89 -7.90
CA LYS A 138 -1.01 -21.60 -8.94
C LYS A 138 -0.09 -20.68 -9.75
N ALA A 139 -0.13 -19.38 -9.54
CA ALA A 139 0.78 -18.45 -10.20
C ALA A 139 2.13 -18.39 -9.46
N LYS A 140 3.21 -18.49 -10.23
CA LYS A 140 4.62 -18.44 -9.79
C LYS A 140 4.97 -17.19 -8.95
N PRO A 141 6.16 -17.16 -8.27
CA PRO A 141 6.53 -16.15 -7.28
C PRO A 141 6.36 -14.72 -7.81
N GLY A 142 5.56 -13.95 -7.14
CA GLY A 142 5.06 -12.61 -7.49
C GLY A 142 3.69 -12.36 -6.87
N LEU A 143 3.32 -13.15 -5.87
CA LEU A 143 2.02 -13.09 -5.22
C LEU A 143 1.94 -11.89 -4.29
N THR A 144 1.00 -10.99 -4.54
CA THR A 144 0.65 -9.91 -3.63
C THR A 144 0.21 -10.47 -2.27
N LYS A 145 0.95 -10.16 -1.21
CA LYS A 145 0.63 -10.57 0.16
C LYS A 145 -0.14 -9.47 0.89
N HIS A 146 -1.15 -9.84 1.65
CA HIS A 146 -1.91 -8.92 2.49
C HIS A 146 -1.40 -8.95 3.93
N VAL A 147 -1.14 -7.76 4.48
CA VAL A 147 -0.76 -7.59 5.88
C VAL A 147 -1.83 -6.76 6.58
N ASN A 148 -2.42 -7.31 7.65
CA ASN A 148 -3.42 -6.63 8.45
C ASN A 148 -2.75 -5.98 9.66
N LEU A 149 -2.71 -4.64 9.69
CA LEU A 149 -2.13 -3.87 10.79
C LEU A 149 -3.14 -3.48 11.87
N SER A 150 -4.44 -3.73 11.65
CA SER A 150 -5.48 -3.35 12.64
C SER A 150 -5.42 -4.14 13.95
N GLU A 151 -4.73 -5.29 13.96
CA GLU A 151 -4.57 -6.14 15.15
C GLU A 151 -3.34 -5.78 15.99
N SER A 152 -2.30 -5.16 15.40
CA SER A 152 -1.05 -4.84 16.11
C SER A 152 -1.18 -3.67 17.11
N ALA A 153 -2.23 -2.87 17.00
CA ALA A 153 -2.44 -1.69 17.85
C ALA A 153 -3.05 -2.00 19.24
N ARG A 154 -3.19 -3.26 19.62
CA ARG A 154 -3.78 -3.67 20.92
C ARG A 154 -2.78 -4.08 21.99
N PHE A 155 -1.49 -4.05 21.71
CA PHE A 155 -0.42 -4.35 22.65
C PHE A 155 0.52 -3.14 22.81
N GLY A 156 0.04 -2.15 23.52
CA GLY A 156 0.78 -0.98 23.98
C GLY A 156 0.01 -0.31 25.08
#